data_5d213aa4eae4e30b683d0f0e7ba2c749
#
_entry.id   5d213aa4eae4e30b683d0f0e7ba2c749
#
_cell.length_a   1.000
_cell.length_b   1.000
_cell.length_c   1.000
_cell.angle_alpha   90.00
_cell.angle_beta   90.00
_cell.angle_gamma   90.00
#
_symmetry.space_group_name_H-M   'P 1'
#
loop_
_entity.id
_entity.type
_entity.pdbx_description
1 polymer ?
#
loop_
_entity_poly.entity_id
_entity_poly.type
_entity_poly.pdbx_seq_one_letter_code
_entity_poly.pdbx_strand_id
1 'polypeptide(L)'
;MPARYWFVILTYIVMQLSAFLLVPFVPWMDDRGLDLATVSYWWSLITFLLAVVIVCFMLRKDMRTPAMRNATGPGMTIVWIIIGFFGAYAGQIIAGLIETYAFGITQGSENTSSIMDAVREVPAFVLIVVVFAPVLEEIIFRKILFGEIYKRTNFFVAVLISALVFGAVHGDFLHLLQYFVMGVVFAALYVQTKRIIVPIITHGLMNLMVVIIQLYLTPERMEEIERMQKQLENMQMIIFGG
;
A
#
# COMPACT_ATOMS: atom_id res chain seq x y z
N MET A 1 -21.07 -11.22 -10.68
CA MET A 1 -20.18 -11.23 -9.50
C MET A 1 -20.83 -12.08 -8.41
N PRO A 2 -20.14 -13.03 -7.78
CA PRO A 2 -20.69 -13.85 -6.69
C PRO A 2 -21.06 -13.00 -5.46
N ALA A 3 -22.14 -13.37 -4.76
CA ALA A 3 -22.59 -12.62 -3.57
C ALA A 3 -21.49 -12.45 -2.50
N ARG A 4 -20.65 -13.49 -2.29
CA ARG A 4 -19.52 -13.42 -1.35
C ARG A 4 -18.52 -12.29 -1.64
N TYR A 5 -18.34 -11.87 -2.90
CA TYR A 5 -17.45 -10.76 -3.24
C TYR A 5 -18.05 -9.41 -2.82
N TRP A 6 -19.36 -9.25 -2.90
CA TRP A 6 -20.03 -8.07 -2.33
C TRP A 6 -19.87 -7.99 -0.82
N PHE A 7 -19.98 -9.13 -0.13
CA PHE A 7 -19.73 -9.16 1.33
C PHE A 7 -18.28 -8.85 1.68
N VAL A 8 -17.30 -9.29 0.89
CA VAL A 8 -15.89 -8.93 1.09
C VAL A 8 -15.68 -7.41 0.94
N ILE A 9 -16.24 -6.80 -0.11
CA ILE A 9 -16.18 -5.35 -0.31
C ILE A 9 -16.86 -4.62 0.85
N LEU A 10 -18.05 -5.09 1.26
CA LEU A 10 -18.77 -4.49 2.40
C LEU A 10 -17.95 -4.59 3.69
N THR A 11 -17.33 -5.75 3.96
CA THR A 11 -16.46 -5.93 5.15
C THR A 11 -15.32 -4.89 5.15
N TYR A 12 -14.67 -4.66 4.00
CA TYR A 12 -13.62 -3.66 3.88
C TYR A 12 -14.13 -2.25 4.11
N ILE A 13 -15.27 -1.87 3.51
CA ILE A 13 -15.87 -0.54 3.69
C ILE A 13 -16.24 -0.33 5.16
N VAL A 14 -16.90 -1.30 5.79
CA VAL A 14 -17.29 -1.22 7.22
C VAL A 14 -16.05 -1.09 8.10
N MET A 15 -14.98 -1.86 7.82
CA MET A 15 -13.72 -1.74 8.53
C MET A 15 -13.12 -0.33 8.41
N GLN A 16 -13.03 0.22 7.19
CA GLN A 16 -12.47 1.56 6.94
C GLN A 16 -13.30 2.66 7.65
N LEU A 17 -14.61 2.52 7.68
CA LEU A 17 -15.49 3.50 8.32
C LEU A 17 -15.66 3.26 9.83
N SER A 18 -15.15 2.14 10.36
CA SER A 18 -15.38 1.76 11.75
C SER A 18 -14.76 2.73 12.77
N ALA A 19 -13.70 3.47 12.40
CA ALA A 19 -13.09 4.48 13.26
C ALA A 19 -14.07 5.61 13.62
N PHE A 20 -15.06 5.92 12.76
CA PHE A 20 -16.10 6.89 13.09
C PHE A 20 -16.97 6.49 14.28
N LEU A 21 -17.00 5.19 14.64
CA LEU A 21 -17.69 4.71 15.83
C LEU A 21 -17.03 5.18 17.14
N LEU A 22 -15.78 5.65 17.09
CA LEU A 22 -15.07 6.21 18.24
C LEU A 22 -15.49 7.65 18.56
N VAL A 23 -15.99 8.40 17.56
CA VAL A 23 -16.31 9.84 17.70
C VAL A 23 -17.25 10.15 18.87
N PRO A 24 -18.36 9.42 19.09
CA PRO A 24 -19.23 9.67 20.24
C PRO A 24 -18.58 9.48 21.62
N PHE A 25 -17.45 8.74 21.66
CA PHE A 25 -16.73 8.42 22.90
C PHE A 25 -15.59 9.38 23.20
N VAL A 26 -15.31 10.37 22.33
CA VAL A 26 -14.22 11.33 22.52
C VAL A 26 -14.29 12.03 23.87
N PRO A 27 -15.44 12.62 24.32
CA PRO A 27 -15.49 13.28 25.64
C PRO A 27 -15.17 12.33 26.80
N TRP A 28 -15.62 11.08 26.70
CA TRP A 28 -15.34 10.05 27.71
C TRP A 28 -13.87 9.63 27.73
N MET A 29 -13.19 9.63 26.56
CA MET A 29 -11.76 9.37 26.45
C MET A 29 -10.94 10.52 27.07
N ASP A 30 -11.29 11.75 26.74
CA ASP A 30 -10.63 12.94 27.26
C ASP A 30 -10.70 13.01 28.78
N ASP A 31 -11.85 12.72 29.38
CA ASP A 31 -12.04 12.65 30.85
C ASP A 31 -11.13 11.63 31.52
N ARG A 32 -10.61 10.65 30.78
CA ARG A 32 -9.70 9.59 31.26
C ARG A 32 -8.26 9.76 30.84
N GLY A 33 -7.94 10.84 30.13
CA GLY A 33 -6.59 11.08 29.60
C GLY A 33 -6.19 10.09 28.53
N LEU A 34 -7.17 9.49 27.79
CA LEU A 34 -6.91 8.60 26.67
C LEU A 34 -6.79 9.42 25.40
N ASP A 35 -5.65 9.32 24.72
CA ASP A 35 -5.44 9.97 23.44
C ASP A 35 -6.23 9.28 22.33
N LEU A 36 -7.04 10.07 21.61
CA LEU A 36 -7.87 9.55 20.50
C LEU A 36 -7.04 8.91 19.39
N ALA A 37 -5.87 9.47 19.06
CA ALA A 37 -5.03 8.94 18.00
C ALA A 37 -4.54 7.53 18.36
N THR A 38 -3.98 7.37 19.55
CA THR A 38 -3.52 6.06 20.08
C THR A 38 -4.65 5.03 20.12
N VAL A 39 -5.84 5.42 20.60
CA VAL A 39 -7.02 4.54 20.62
C VAL A 39 -7.43 4.15 19.21
N SER A 40 -7.42 5.10 18.27
CA SER A 40 -7.77 4.85 16.86
C SER A 40 -6.78 3.89 16.17
N TYR A 41 -5.49 3.97 16.50
CA TYR A 41 -4.49 3.06 15.95
C TYR A 41 -4.68 1.62 16.45
N TRP A 42 -4.96 1.42 17.74
CA TRP A 42 -5.31 0.10 18.28
C TRP A 42 -6.63 -0.43 17.74
N TRP A 43 -7.63 0.45 17.59
CA TRP A 43 -8.91 0.10 16.96
C TRP A 43 -8.68 -0.39 15.52
N SER A 44 -7.89 0.33 14.75
CA SER A 44 -7.54 -0.04 13.39
C SER A 44 -6.84 -1.40 13.35
N LEU A 45 -5.89 -1.67 14.25
CA LEU A 45 -5.19 -2.95 14.31
C LEU A 45 -6.15 -4.12 14.52
N ILE A 46 -7.10 -3.97 15.44
CA ILE A 46 -8.10 -5.00 15.73
C ILE A 46 -9.04 -5.18 14.55
N THR A 47 -9.56 -4.10 13.97
CA THR A 47 -10.54 -4.17 12.88
C THR A 47 -9.95 -4.68 11.57
N PHE A 48 -8.70 -4.33 11.25
CA PHE A 48 -7.97 -4.91 10.11
C PHE A 48 -7.73 -6.40 10.29
N LEU A 49 -7.29 -6.84 11.46
CA LEU A 49 -7.11 -8.26 11.77
C LEU A 49 -8.44 -9.03 11.63
N LEU A 50 -9.52 -8.51 12.19
CA LEU A 50 -10.85 -9.13 12.06
C LEU A 50 -11.30 -9.19 10.61
N ALA A 51 -11.10 -8.12 9.83
CA ALA A 51 -11.45 -8.08 8.41
C ALA A 51 -10.66 -9.14 7.62
N VAL A 52 -9.35 -9.29 7.86
CA VAL A 52 -8.53 -10.34 7.22
C VAL A 52 -9.09 -11.72 7.55
N VAL A 53 -9.39 -12.01 8.81
CA VAL A 53 -9.95 -13.31 9.23
C VAL A 53 -11.29 -13.58 8.55
N ILE A 54 -12.21 -12.60 8.55
CA ILE A 54 -13.53 -12.71 7.91
C ILE A 54 -13.38 -12.94 6.40
N VAL A 55 -12.55 -12.15 5.72
CA VAL A 55 -12.34 -12.25 4.27
C VAL A 55 -11.71 -13.59 3.90
N CYS A 56 -10.70 -14.06 4.64
CA CYS A 56 -10.08 -15.36 4.44
C CYS A 56 -11.10 -16.50 4.64
N PHE A 57 -11.96 -16.39 5.67
CA PHE A 57 -13.01 -17.37 5.89
C PHE A 57 -14.05 -17.38 4.75
N MET A 58 -14.49 -16.21 4.29
CA MET A 58 -15.44 -16.08 3.19
C MET A 58 -14.88 -16.65 1.87
N LEU A 59 -13.59 -16.45 1.62
CA LEU A 59 -12.91 -16.88 0.40
C LEU A 59 -12.25 -18.26 0.51
N ARG A 60 -12.43 -18.98 1.63
CA ARG A 60 -11.79 -20.29 1.87
C ARG A 60 -12.03 -21.31 0.76
N LYS A 61 -13.20 -21.27 0.11
CA LYS A 61 -13.52 -22.14 -1.02
C LYS A 61 -12.72 -21.76 -2.26
N ASP A 62 -12.54 -20.46 -2.51
CA ASP A 62 -11.75 -19.94 -3.64
C ASP A 62 -10.26 -20.23 -3.47
N MET A 63 -9.76 -20.27 -2.22
CA MET A 63 -8.37 -20.61 -1.92
C MET A 63 -8.09 -22.12 -2.00
N ARG A 64 -9.12 -22.97 -1.85
CA ARG A 64 -9.01 -24.43 -1.97
C ARG A 64 -9.20 -24.95 -3.40
N THR A 65 -9.63 -24.10 -4.32
CA THR A 65 -9.72 -24.52 -5.74
C THR A 65 -8.32 -24.79 -6.26
N PRO A 66 -8.12 -25.83 -7.12
CA PRO A 66 -6.84 -26.09 -7.75
C PRO A 66 -6.29 -24.80 -8.38
N ALA A 67 -4.96 -24.65 -8.33
CA ALA A 67 -4.30 -23.52 -8.97
C ALA A 67 -4.86 -23.32 -10.38
N MET A 68 -5.11 -22.06 -10.76
CA MET A 68 -5.63 -21.76 -12.11
C MET A 68 -4.78 -22.46 -13.14
N ARG A 69 -5.39 -23.02 -14.19
CA ARG A 69 -4.64 -23.67 -15.28
C ARG A 69 -3.51 -22.75 -15.75
N ASN A 70 -2.30 -23.27 -15.79
CA ASN A 70 -1.06 -22.53 -16.11
C ASN A 70 -0.68 -21.44 -15.08
N ALA A 71 -1.01 -21.61 -13.78
CA ALA A 71 -0.41 -20.77 -12.73
C ALA A 71 1.09 -21.10 -12.58
N THR A 72 1.88 -20.09 -12.24
CA THR A 72 3.32 -20.26 -12.03
C THR A 72 3.63 -21.25 -10.92
N GLY A 73 4.68 -22.07 -11.11
CA GLY A 73 5.18 -22.96 -10.06
C GLY A 73 5.82 -22.19 -8.89
N PRO A 74 6.10 -22.87 -7.74
CA PRO A 74 6.64 -22.19 -6.55
C PRO A 74 7.92 -21.41 -6.80
N GLY A 75 8.90 -21.99 -7.50
CA GLY A 75 10.17 -21.30 -7.80
C GLY A 75 9.97 -20.02 -8.64
N MET A 76 9.15 -20.11 -9.70
CA MET A 76 8.83 -18.95 -10.52
C MET A 76 7.97 -17.91 -9.78
N THR A 77 7.21 -18.32 -8.77
CA THR A 77 6.48 -17.40 -7.89
C THR A 77 7.46 -16.45 -7.17
N ILE A 78 8.55 -16.98 -6.62
CA ILE A 78 9.60 -16.17 -5.96
C ILE A 78 10.27 -15.23 -6.97
N VAL A 79 10.61 -15.73 -8.15
CA VAL A 79 11.20 -14.89 -9.21
C VAL A 79 10.28 -13.72 -9.57
N TRP A 80 8.96 -13.96 -9.73
CA TRP A 80 8.00 -12.91 -10.03
C TRP A 80 7.78 -11.92 -8.89
N ILE A 81 7.91 -12.34 -7.62
CA ILE A 81 7.90 -11.42 -6.48
C ILE A 81 9.11 -10.47 -6.56
N ILE A 82 10.30 -10.98 -6.85
CA ILE A 82 11.52 -10.18 -6.98
C ILE A 82 11.41 -9.20 -8.16
N ILE A 83 10.99 -9.69 -9.33
CA ILE A 83 10.77 -8.85 -10.51
C ILE A 83 9.72 -7.77 -10.22
N GLY A 84 8.63 -8.16 -9.57
CA GLY A 84 7.56 -7.25 -9.18
C GLY A 84 8.02 -6.16 -8.23
N PHE A 85 8.82 -6.51 -7.23
CA PHE A 85 9.38 -5.58 -6.27
C PHE A 85 10.23 -4.50 -6.96
N PHE A 86 11.22 -4.89 -7.77
CA PHE A 86 12.05 -3.92 -8.48
C PHE A 86 11.28 -3.17 -9.56
N GLY A 87 10.34 -3.83 -10.25
CA GLY A 87 9.49 -3.18 -11.25
C GLY A 87 8.55 -2.14 -10.65
N ALA A 88 7.98 -2.41 -9.48
CA ALA A 88 7.14 -1.47 -8.75
C ALA A 88 7.95 -0.27 -8.25
N TYR A 89 9.15 -0.50 -7.70
CA TYR A 89 10.06 0.59 -7.32
C TYR A 89 10.46 1.47 -8.50
N ALA A 90 10.88 0.86 -9.60
CA ALA A 90 11.21 1.61 -10.82
C ALA A 90 10.00 2.44 -11.30
N GLY A 91 8.80 1.84 -11.27
CA GLY A 91 7.57 2.54 -11.62
C GLY A 91 7.26 3.72 -10.70
N GLN A 92 7.42 3.56 -9.38
CA GLN A 92 7.23 4.64 -8.40
C GLN A 92 8.24 5.77 -8.60
N ILE A 93 9.52 5.43 -8.81
CA ILE A 93 10.55 6.44 -9.08
C ILE A 93 10.21 7.24 -10.33
N ILE A 94 9.84 6.57 -11.42
CA ILE A 94 9.45 7.24 -12.67
C ILE A 94 8.22 8.12 -12.47
N ALA A 95 7.19 7.61 -11.77
CA ALA A 95 5.99 8.38 -11.45
C ALA A 95 6.33 9.62 -10.60
N GLY A 96 7.15 9.46 -9.55
CA GLY A 96 7.60 10.57 -8.69
C GLY A 96 8.41 11.61 -9.47
N LEU A 97 9.29 11.19 -10.38
CA LEU A 97 10.02 12.13 -11.26
C LEU A 97 9.04 12.91 -12.17
N ILE A 98 8.03 12.25 -12.74
CA ILE A 98 6.98 12.91 -13.53
C ILE A 98 6.20 13.90 -12.66
N GLU A 99 5.77 13.50 -11.47
CA GLU A 99 5.07 14.37 -10.51
C GLU A 99 5.93 15.60 -10.17
N THR A 100 7.21 15.42 -9.92
CA THR A 100 8.11 16.52 -9.56
C THR A 100 8.40 17.44 -10.76
N TYR A 101 8.86 16.90 -11.88
CA TYR A 101 9.36 17.71 -12.98
C TYR A 101 8.28 18.20 -13.95
N ALA A 102 7.20 17.43 -14.14
CA ALA A 102 6.12 17.82 -15.05
C ALA A 102 4.98 18.54 -14.33
N PHE A 103 4.68 18.20 -13.06
CA PHE A 103 3.57 18.78 -12.31
C PHE A 103 4.01 19.70 -11.15
N GLY A 104 5.31 19.78 -10.86
CA GLY A 104 5.85 20.65 -9.79
C GLY A 104 5.52 20.18 -8.38
N ILE A 105 5.16 18.90 -8.20
CA ILE A 105 4.82 18.32 -6.89
C ILE A 105 6.12 17.97 -6.16
N THR A 106 6.44 18.72 -5.12
CA THR A 106 7.65 18.54 -4.30
C THR A 106 7.35 18.12 -2.85
N GLN A 107 6.08 18.16 -2.46
CA GLN A 107 5.64 17.73 -1.14
C GLN A 107 5.74 16.19 -1.03
N GLY A 108 6.02 15.71 0.19
CA GLY A 108 5.92 14.29 0.51
C GLY A 108 4.46 13.81 0.60
N SER A 109 4.26 12.51 0.53
CA SER A 109 2.93 11.89 0.64
C SER A 109 2.37 12.07 2.06
N GLU A 110 1.19 12.69 2.17
CA GLU A 110 0.46 12.85 3.43
C GLU A 110 0.02 11.50 3.99
N ASN A 111 -0.38 10.57 3.12
CA ASN A 111 -0.73 9.22 3.52
C ASN A 111 0.47 8.49 4.16
N THR A 112 1.65 8.61 3.56
CA THR A 112 2.87 8.02 4.12
C THR A 112 3.23 8.64 5.47
N SER A 113 3.13 9.96 5.61
CA SER A 113 3.39 10.65 6.87
C SER A 113 2.46 10.16 7.98
N SER A 114 1.14 10.13 7.72
CA SER A 114 0.14 9.68 8.69
C SER A 114 0.36 8.21 9.12
N ILE A 115 0.73 7.35 8.18
CA ILE A 115 1.09 5.96 8.48
C ILE A 115 2.33 5.90 9.39
N MET A 116 3.34 6.72 9.11
CA MET A 116 4.57 6.72 9.92
C MET A 116 4.33 7.26 11.33
N ASP A 117 3.46 8.24 11.50
CA ASP A 117 3.05 8.70 12.83
C ASP A 117 2.38 7.56 13.63
N ALA A 118 1.47 6.84 12.99
CA ALA A 118 0.85 5.66 13.61
C ALA A 118 1.86 4.56 13.96
N VAL A 119 2.86 4.30 13.11
CA VAL A 119 3.92 3.30 13.35
C VAL A 119 4.84 3.73 14.50
N ARG A 120 5.15 5.03 14.62
CA ARG A 120 5.96 5.57 15.73
C ARG A 120 5.22 5.51 17.06
N GLU A 121 3.94 5.85 17.06
CA GLU A 121 3.08 5.83 18.25
C GLU A 121 2.76 4.41 18.70
N VAL A 122 2.37 3.54 17.77
CA VAL A 122 2.01 2.14 17.99
C VAL A 122 2.81 1.25 17.04
N PRO A 123 4.01 0.75 17.42
CA PRO A 123 4.86 -0.03 16.52
C PRO A 123 4.18 -1.27 15.91
N ALA A 124 3.19 -1.85 16.60
CA ALA A 124 2.39 -2.95 16.06
C ALA A 124 1.58 -2.55 14.81
N PHE A 125 1.37 -1.26 14.55
CA PHE A 125 0.69 -0.75 13.36
C PHE A 125 1.41 -1.16 12.07
N VAL A 126 2.70 -1.47 12.12
CA VAL A 126 3.46 -2.04 11.00
C VAL A 126 2.82 -3.30 10.43
N LEU A 127 2.11 -4.10 11.25
CA LEU A 127 1.39 -5.30 10.80
C LEU A 127 0.24 -4.94 9.86
N ILE A 128 -0.43 -3.81 10.08
CA ILE A 128 -1.46 -3.33 9.14
C ILE A 128 -0.78 -3.01 7.81
N VAL A 129 0.24 -2.18 7.84
CA VAL A 129 0.88 -1.63 6.64
C VAL A 129 1.51 -2.71 5.77
N VAL A 130 2.18 -3.68 6.41
CA VAL A 130 2.99 -4.69 5.71
C VAL A 130 2.20 -5.96 5.39
N VAL A 131 1.18 -6.30 6.19
CA VAL A 131 0.48 -7.58 6.05
C VAL A 131 -1.01 -7.40 5.79
N PHE A 132 -1.74 -6.75 6.71
CA PHE A 132 -3.20 -6.78 6.67
C PHE A 132 -3.78 -5.96 5.51
N ALA A 133 -3.29 -4.74 5.31
CA ALA A 133 -3.73 -3.90 4.21
C ALA A 133 -3.37 -4.51 2.85
N PRO A 134 -2.11 -4.93 2.55
CA PRO A 134 -1.79 -5.62 1.30
C PRO A 134 -2.65 -6.84 1.02
N VAL A 135 -2.97 -7.67 2.04
CA VAL A 135 -3.84 -8.83 1.85
C VAL A 135 -5.25 -8.41 1.42
N LEU A 136 -5.86 -7.48 2.14
CA LEU A 136 -7.22 -7.02 1.85
C LEU A 136 -7.30 -6.28 0.52
N GLU A 137 -6.37 -5.39 0.26
CA GLU A 137 -6.34 -4.56 -0.93
C GLU A 137 -6.11 -5.38 -2.19
N GLU A 138 -5.16 -6.30 -2.20
CA GLU A 138 -4.93 -7.13 -3.37
C GLU A 138 -6.11 -8.09 -3.64
N ILE A 139 -6.76 -8.58 -2.59
CA ILE A 139 -7.99 -9.37 -2.76
C ILE A 139 -9.09 -8.50 -3.39
N ILE A 140 -9.28 -7.27 -2.93
CA ILE A 140 -10.36 -6.40 -3.40
C ILE A 140 -10.05 -5.86 -4.79
N PHE A 141 -8.87 -5.26 -4.97
CA PHE A 141 -8.56 -4.55 -6.21
C PHE A 141 -8.14 -5.49 -7.33
N ARG A 142 -7.38 -6.58 -7.07
CA ARG A 142 -6.87 -7.48 -8.12
C ARG A 142 -7.75 -8.70 -8.32
N LYS A 143 -8.10 -9.41 -7.24
CA LYS A 143 -8.93 -10.61 -7.40
C LYS A 143 -10.39 -10.27 -7.72
N ILE A 144 -10.99 -9.28 -7.03
CA ILE A 144 -12.41 -8.97 -7.16
C ILE A 144 -12.63 -7.91 -8.25
N LEU A 145 -12.22 -6.66 -8.03
CA LEU A 145 -12.54 -5.55 -8.92
C LEU A 145 -11.94 -5.75 -10.31
N PHE A 146 -10.62 -5.82 -10.40
CA PHE A 146 -9.93 -6.08 -11.66
C PHE A 146 -10.41 -7.39 -12.29
N GLY A 147 -10.46 -8.48 -11.53
CA GLY A 147 -10.83 -9.79 -12.05
C GLY A 147 -12.24 -9.86 -12.62
N GLU A 148 -13.23 -9.20 -12.01
CA GLU A 148 -14.61 -9.18 -12.51
C GLU A 148 -14.78 -8.26 -13.72
N ILE A 149 -14.03 -7.16 -13.81
CA ILE A 149 -14.02 -6.29 -14.99
C ILE A 149 -13.29 -7.00 -16.15
N TYR A 150 -12.14 -7.60 -15.88
CA TYR A 150 -11.32 -8.30 -16.88
C TYR A 150 -12.06 -9.45 -17.56
N LYS A 151 -12.93 -10.15 -16.84
CA LYS A 151 -13.80 -11.21 -17.43
C LYS A 151 -14.80 -10.69 -18.48
N ARG A 152 -15.11 -9.40 -18.46
CA ARG A 152 -16.16 -8.77 -19.28
C ARG A 152 -15.61 -7.79 -20.31
N THR A 153 -14.34 -7.40 -20.16
CA THR A 153 -13.66 -6.41 -20.98
C THR A 153 -12.28 -6.93 -21.40
N ASN A 154 -11.28 -6.07 -21.38
CA ASN A 154 -9.88 -6.41 -21.64
C ASN A 154 -8.97 -5.92 -20.51
N PHE A 155 -7.68 -6.26 -20.61
CA PHE A 155 -6.69 -5.89 -19.60
C PHE A 155 -6.64 -4.37 -19.36
N PHE A 156 -6.62 -3.57 -20.42
CA PHE A 156 -6.46 -2.12 -20.31
C PHE A 156 -7.62 -1.44 -19.60
N VAL A 157 -8.85 -1.81 -19.92
CA VAL A 157 -10.04 -1.27 -19.24
C VAL A 157 -10.08 -1.72 -17.79
N ALA A 158 -9.79 -3.00 -17.52
CA ALA A 158 -9.82 -3.53 -16.18
C ALA A 158 -8.75 -2.90 -15.28
N VAL A 159 -7.51 -2.75 -15.78
CA VAL A 159 -6.42 -2.15 -15.02
C VAL A 159 -6.66 -0.66 -14.80
N LEU A 160 -7.12 0.06 -15.82
CA LEU A 160 -7.40 1.50 -15.69
C LEU A 160 -8.39 1.77 -14.56
N ILE A 161 -9.53 1.10 -14.57
CA ILE A 161 -10.56 1.29 -13.54
C ILE A 161 -10.05 0.86 -12.17
N SER A 162 -9.45 -0.34 -12.07
CA SER A 162 -8.98 -0.88 -10.80
C SER A 162 -7.84 -0.06 -10.19
N ALA A 163 -6.91 0.45 -10.99
CA ALA A 163 -5.78 1.24 -10.53
C ALA A 163 -6.20 2.66 -10.14
N LEU A 164 -7.15 3.27 -10.88
CA LEU A 164 -7.70 4.58 -10.50
C LEU A 164 -8.47 4.48 -9.17
N VAL A 165 -9.31 3.47 -8.98
CA VAL A 165 -10.03 3.27 -7.72
C VAL A 165 -9.04 2.97 -6.59
N PHE A 166 -8.02 2.15 -6.84
CA PHE A 166 -6.94 1.88 -5.87
C PHE A 166 -6.23 3.16 -5.41
N GLY A 167 -5.84 4.03 -6.36
CA GLY A 167 -5.23 5.32 -6.02
C GLY A 167 -6.18 6.25 -5.27
N ALA A 168 -7.45 6.33 -5.70
CA ALA A 168 -8.44 7.22 -5.09
C ALA A 168 -8.73 6.88 -3.62
N VAL A 169 -8.75 5.60 -3.23
CA VAL A 169 -9.03 5.21 -1.83
C VAL A 169 -7.88 5.53 -0.86
N HIS A 170 -6.68 5.84 -1.37
CA HIS A 170 -5.57 6.29 -0.52
C HIS A 170 -5.72 7.75 -0.08
N GLY A 171 -6.61 8.52 -0.71
CA GLY A 171 -6.90 9.91 -0.33
C GLY A 171 -5.80 10.93 -0.66
N ASP A 172 -4.65 10.47 -1.14
CA ASP A 172 -3.49 11.28 -1.50
C ASP A 172 -3.49 11.57 -3.00
N PHE A 173 -4.31 12.54 -3.39
CA PHE A 173 -4.56 12.85 -4.79
C PHE A 173 -3.37 13.49 -5.51
N LEU A 174 -2.43 14.10 -4.77
CA LEU A 174 -1.20 14.65 -5.36
C LEU A 174 -0.31 13.53 -5.89
N HIS A 175 -0.27 12.39 -5.20
CA HIS A 175 0.53 11.23 -5.56
C HIS A 175 -0.27 10.12 -6.26
N LEU A 176 -1.42 10.49 -6.86
CA LEU A 176 -2.30 9.53 -7.54
C LEU A 176 -1.58 8.74 -8.63
N LEU A 177 -0.62 9.35 -9.33
CA LEU A 177 0.16 8.69 -10.39
C LEU A 177 1.00 7.55 -9.83
N GLN A 178 1.62 7.72 -8.66
CA GLN A 178 2.40 6.66 -8.02
C GLN A 178 1.51 5.47 -7.63
N TYR A 179 0.35 5.72 -7.00
CA TYR A 179 -0.61 4.67 -6.68
C TYR A 179 -1.18 3.98 -7.92
N PHE A 180 -1.46 4.76 -8.98
CA PHE A 180 -1.93 4.23 -10.25
C PHE A 180 -0.90 3.27 -10.86
N VAL A 181 0.37 3.66 -10.93
CA VAL A 181 1.46 2.82 -11.47
C VAL A 181 1.61 1.53 -10.65
N MET A 182 1.55 1.62 -9.32
CA MET A 182 1.51 0.44 -8.43
C MET A 182 0.34 -0.47 -8.78
N GLY A 183 -0.83 0.13 -8.97
CA GLY A 183 -2.04 -0.57 -9.40
C GLY A 183 -1.86 -1.37 -10.68
N VAL A 184 -1.21 -0.78 -11.68
CA VAL A 184 -0.88 -1.41 -12.96
C VAL A 184 0.10 -2.57 -12.78
N VAL A 185 1.19 -2.36 -12.03
CA VAL A 185 2.21 -3.41 -11.79
C VAL A 185 1.59 -4.61 -11.10
N PHE A 186 0.81 -4.41 -10.02
CA PHE A 186 0.21 -5.52 -9.29
C PHE A 186 -0.84 -6.28 -10.11
N ALA A 187 -1.61 -5.58 -10.96
CA ALA A 187 -2.53 -6.24 -11.89
C ALA A 187 -1.78 -7.08 -12.93
N ALA A 188 -0.68 -6.55 -13.48
CA ALA A 188 0.18 -7.29 -14.42
C ALA A 188 0.78 -8.55 -13.77
N LEU A 189 1.30 -8.44 -12.55
CA LEU A 189 1.81 -9.58 -11.78
C LEU A 189 0.73 -10.64 -11.55
N TYR A 190 -0.49 -10.21 -11.20
CA TYR A 190 -1.61 -11.13 -10.98
C TYR A 190 -2.00 -11.87 -12.26
N VAL A 191 -2.10 -11.19 -13.39
CA VAL A 191 -2.43 -11.83 -14.68
C VAL A 191 -1.33 -12.78 -15.13
N GLN A 192 -0.08 -12.34 -15.03
CA GLN A 192 1.07 -13.13 -15.47
C GLN A 192 1.27 -14.40 -14.66
N THR A 193 1.08 -14.30 -13.33
CA THR A 193 1.37 -15.42 -12.43
C THR A 193 0.14 -16.28 -12.14
N LYS A 194 -1.06 -15.71 -12.29
CA LYS A 194 -2.33 -16.29 -11.84
C LYS A 194 -2.34 -16.67 -10.36
N ARG A 195 -1.53 -15.97 -9.55
CA ARG A 195 -1.40 -16.17 -8.12
C ARG A 195 -1.54 -14.83 -7.40
N ILE A 196 -2.60 -14.70 -6.61
CA ILE A 196 -2.84 -13.49 -5.82
C ILE A 196 -1.75 -13.25 -4.76
N ILE A 197 -1.08 -14.31 -4.32
CA ILE A 197 0.01 -14.21 -3.34
C ILE A 197 1.20 -13.40 -3.86
N VAL A 198 1.43 -13.36 -5.18
CA VAL A 198 2.54 -12.61 -5.77
C VAL A 198 2.37 -11.11 -5.55
N PRO A 199 1.28 -10.45 -6.00
CA PRO A 199 1.11 -9.04 -5.72
C PRO A 199 0.94 -8.74 -4.21
N ILE A 200 0.35 -9.63 -3.40
CA ILE A 200 0.27 -9.45 -1.93
C ILE A 200 1.67 -9.33 -1.31
N ILE A 201 2.56 -10.28 -1.60
CA ILE A 201 3.90 -10.25 -1.02
C ILE A 201 4.70 -9.08 -1.59
N THR A 202 4.62 -8.83 -2.90
CA THR A 202 5.30 -7.68 -3.53
C THR A 202 4.87 -6.37 -2.89
N HIS A 203 3.57 -6.15 -2.70
CA HIS A 203 3.01 -4.97 -2.05
C HIS A 203 3.50 -4.84 -0.60
N GLY A 204 3.39 -5.91 0.19
CA GLY A 204 3.88 -5.91 1.57
C GLY A 204 5.38 -5.60 1.69
N LEU A 205 6.21 -6.14 0.78
CA LEU A 205 7.64 -5.83 0.73
C LEU A 205 7.91 -4.36 0.36
N MET A 206 7.12 -3.79 -0.57
CA MET A 206 7.21 -2.38 -0.91
C MET A 206 6.91 -1.50 0.31
N ASN A 207 5.81 -1.77 1.01
CA ASN A 207 5.43 -1.04 2.20
C ASN A 207 6.46 -1.21 3.33
N LEU A 208 6.99 -2.43 3.53
CA LEU A 208 8.04 -2.69 4.51
C LEU A 208 9.28 -1.84 4.24
N MET A 209 9.70 -1.76 2.98
CA MET A 209 10.87 -0.96 2.61
C MET A 209 10.63 0.53 2.86
N VAL A 210 9.44 1.05 2.53
CA VAL A 210 9.08 2.45 2.84
C VAL A 210 9.16 2.68 4.35
N VAL A 211 8.59 1.80 5.17
CA VAL A 211 8.66 1.92 6.63
C VAL A 211 10.11 1.91 7.12
N ILE A 212 10.94 0.99 6.64
CA ILE A 212 12.37 0.92 7.03
C ILE A 212 13.10 2.21 6.65
N ILE A 213 12.92 2.70 5.42
CA ILE A 213 13.56 3.94 4.95
C ILE A 213 13.12 5.12 5.82
N GLN A 214 11.82 5.27 6.08
CA GLN A 214 11.27 6.37 6.86
C GLN A 214 11.66 6.32 8.35
N LEU A 215 11.83 5.13 8.92
CA LEU A 215 12.38 4.98 10.27
C LEU A 215 13.89 5.29 10.33
N TYR A 216 14.61 5.04 9.24
CA TYR A 216 16.04 5.35 9.14
C TYR A 216 16.31 6.82 8.88
N LEU A 217 15.50 7.49 8.04
CA LEU A 217 15.62 8.89 7.68
C LEU A 217 14.93 9.78 8.74
N THR A 218 15.52 9.85 9.94
CA THR A 218 15.07 10.80 10.97
C THR A 218 15.44 12.24 10.58
N PRO A 219 14.76 13.27 11.16
CA PRO A 219 15.11 14.67 10.91
C PRO A 219 16.59 14.97 11.13
N GLU A 220 17.17 14.42 12.21
CA GLU A 220 18.58 14.60 12.54
C GLU A 220 19.52 14.04 11.46
N ARG A 221 19.18 12.85 10.94
CA ARG A 221 19.95 12.23 9.84
C ARG A 221 19.78 12.96 8.52
N MET A 222 18.61 13.50 8.26
CA MET A 222 18.39 14.33 7.08
C MET A 222 19.26 15.59 7.12
N GLU A 223 19.32 16.28 8.26
CA GLU A 223 20.23 17.42 8.44
C GLU A 223 21.70 17.02 8.29
N GLU A 224 22.10 15.86 8.78
CA GLU A 224 23.48 15.34 8.62
C GLU A 224 23.79 15.07 7.14
N ILE A 225 22.89 14.45 6.41
CA ILE A 225 23.02 14.20 4.96
C ILE A 225 23.15 15.53 4.19
N GLU A 226 22.30 16.51 4.49
CA GLU A 226 22.38 17.84 3.87
C GLU A 226 23.70 18.56 4.15
N ARG A 227 24.19 18.47 5.39
CA ARG A 227 25.54 19.02 5.74
C ARG A 227 26.66 18.34 4.96
N MET A 228 26.61 17.00 4.85
CA MET A 228 27.59 16.26 4.06
C MET A 228 27.53 16.60 2.58
N GLN A 229 26.34 16.75 2.00
CA GLN A 229 26.16 17.17 0.61
C GLN A 229 26.77 18.56 0.35
N LYS A 230 26.46 19.54 1.19
CA LYS A 230 27.08 20.89 1.12
C LYS A 230 28.61 20.87 1.22
N GLN A 231 29.15 20.01 2.09
CA GLN A 231 30.60 19.84 2.19
C GLN A 231 31.19 19.24 0.90
N LEU A 232 30.53 18.23 0.31
CA LEU A 232 30.97 17.63 -0.94
C LEU A 232 30.91 18.62 -2.11
N GLU A 233 29.87 19.42 -2.21
CA GLU A 233 29.73 20.48 -3.22
C GLU A 233 30.84 21.53 -3.06
N ASN A 234 31.12 21.97 -1.83
CA ASN A 234 32.20 22.91 -1.56
C ASN A 234 33.57 22.31 -1.92
N MET A 235 33.82 21.03 -1.59
CA MET A 235 35.07 20.36 -2.00
C MET A 235 35.20 20.23 -3.50
N GLN A 236 34.10 19.92 -4.22
CA GLN A 236 34.11 19.87 -5.68
C GLN A 236 34.42 21.23 -6.32
N MET A 237 33.83 22.32 -5.80
CA MET A 237 34.19 23.68 -6.24
C MET A 237 35.66 24.01 -6.00
N ILE A 238 36.25 23.56 -4.91
CA ILE A 238 37.69 23.82 -4.61
C ILE A 238 38.59 22.98 -5.53
N ILE A 239 38.25 21.73 -5.82
CA ILE A 239 39.09 20.80 -6.60
C ILE A 239 38.96 21.04 -8.11
N PHE A 240 37.79 21.36 -8.60
CA PHE A 240 37.56 21.50 -10.05
C PHE A 240 37.50 22.95 -10.53
N GLY A 241 37.67 23.92 -9.62
CA GLY A 241 37.70 25.35 -9.94
C GLY A 241 36.40 25.82 -10.55
N GLY A 242 35.57 26.55 -9.84
CA GLY A 242 34.38 27.15 -10.41
C GLY A 242 34.65 28.01 -11.62
#